data_c82899a20704de736d991050e1e9b2d2
#
_entry.id   c82899a20704de736d991050e1e9b2d2
#
_cell.length_a   1.000
_cell.length_b   1.000
_cell.length_c   1.000
_cell.angle_alpha   90.00
_cell.angle_beta   90.00
_cell.angle_gamma   90.00
#
_symmetry.space_group_name_H-M   'P 1'
#
loop_
_entity.id
_entity.type
_entity.pdbx_description
1 polymer ?
#
loop_
_entity_poly.entity_id
_entity_poly.type
_entity_poly.pdbx_seq_one_letter_code
_entity_poly.pdbx_strand_id
1 'polypeptide(L)'
;MAPPAGAEGPRRELANTFGTAFNPIGLQDQLGLSWRWPLSASRNPLLSDAHLSVGVANNFSPSYDRLELWVEVSPLSVLDLKGGVEPVYYFGTFGHLASFPSYDADFGKDAREAVKDQAVSRTGIRYYLAQ
;
A
#
# COMPACT_ATOMS: atom_id res chain seq x y z
N MET A 1 -15.29 28.60 23.42
CA MET A 1 -15.79 27.25 23.63
C MET A 1 -14.58 26.33 23.71
N ALA A 2 -14.21 25.83 24.88
CA ALA A 2 -13.06 24.97 25.07
C ALA A 2 -13.38 23.60 24.40
N PRO A 3 -12.44 22.94 23.74
CA PRO A 3 -12.66 21.59 23.23
C PRO A 3 -12.95 20.65 24.40
N PRO A 4 -13.80 19.64 24.21
CA PRO A 4 -14.10 18.69 25.27
C PRO A 4 -12.80 18.05 25.76
N ALA A 5 -12.65 18.00 27.09
CA ALA A 5 -11.53 17.35 27.74
C ALA A 5 -11.51 15.86 27.35
N GLY A 6 -10.52 15.47 26.55
CA GLY A 6 -10.34 14.09 26.07
C GLY A 6 -10.16 13.92 24.56
N ALA A 7 -10.35 14.96 23.74
CA ALA A 7 -9.97 14.89 22.33
C ALA A 7 -8.43 15.02 22.23
N GLU A 8 -7.71 13.91 22.31
CA GLU A 8 -6.32 13.88 21.88
C GLU A 8 -6.26 14.39 20.43
N GLY A 9 -5.34 15.31 20.16
CA GLY A 9 -5.12 15.79 18.79
C GLY A 9 -4.72 14.64 17.85
N PRO A 10 -4.66 14.91 16.53
CA PRO A 10 -4.30 13.88 15.58
C PRO A 10 -2.92 13.28 15.90
N ARG A 11 -2.86 11.97 15.97
CA ARG A 11 -1.60 11.24 16.09
C ARG A 11 -0.96 11.15 14.71
N ARG A 12 0.34 11.35 14.66
CA ARG A 12 1.14 11.19 13.45
C ARG A 12 2.02 9.97 13.62
N GLU A 13 2.13 9.17 12.57
CA GLU A 13 2.99 8.01 12.55
C GLU A 13 3.84 8.04 11.28
N LEU A 14 5.14 7.87 11.47
CA LEU A 14 6.11 7.66 10.39
C LEU A 14 6.63 6.23 10.54
N ALA A 15 6.44 5.42 9.52
CA ALA A 15 6.89 4.03 9.49
C ALA A 15 7.84 3.81 8.32
N ASN A 16 8.90 3.05 8.55
CA ASN A 16 9.77 2.55 7.49
C ASN A 16 9.92 1.05 7.65
N THR A 17 9.76 0.32 6.56
CA THR A 17 9.96 -1.12 6.51
C THR A 17 10.86 -1.47 5.34
N PHE A 18 12.00 -2.07 5.64
CA PHE A 18 12.91 -2.60 4.65
C PHE A 18 12.81 -4.11 4.60
N GLY A 19 12.62 -4.66 3.41
CA GLY A 19 12.46 -6.10 3.21
C GLY A 19 13.36 -6.64 2.10
N THR A 20 13.85 -7.84 2.31
CA THR A 20 14.59 -8.61 1.32
C THR A 20 14.00 -10.00 1.18
N ALA A 21 13.99 -10.54 -0.04
CA ALA A 21 13.60 -11.91 -0.32
C ALA A 21 14.70 -12.61 -1.12
N PHE A 22 14.90 -13.90 -0.89
CA PHE A 22 15.97 -14.67 -1.53
C PHE A 22 15.45 -15.66 -2.58
N ASN A 23 14.15 -15.97 -2.57
CA ASN A 23 13.55 -16.83 -3.59
C ASN A 23 12.06 -16.46 -3.82
N PRO A 24 11.71 -15.68 -4.84
CA PRO A 24 12.63 -14.96 -5.75
C PRO A 24 13.42 -13.86 -5.05
N ILE A 25 14.55 -13.46 -5.62
CA ILE A 25 15.33 -12.34 -5.10
C ILE A 25 14.49 -11.07 -5.22
N GLY A 26 14.31 -10.39 -4.10
CA GLY A 26 13.56 -9.15 -4.01
C GLY A 26 14.15 -8.20 -2.99
N LEU A 27 14.04 -6.92 -3.28
CA LEU A 27 14.38 -5.81 -2.39
C LEU A 27 13.21 -4.84 -2.40
N GLN A 28 12.76 -4.42 -1.23
CA GLN A 28 11.70 -3.42 -1.10
C GLN A 28 11.98 -2.53 0.10
N ASP A 29 11.81 -1.24 -0.09
CA ASP A 29 11.73 -0.25 0.97
C ASP A 29 10.32 0.38 0.97
N GLN A 30 9.71 0.47 2.13
CA GLN A 30 8.41 1.10 2.31
C GLN A 30 8.52 2.20 3.34
N LEU A 31 8.25 3.43 2.92
CA LEU A 31 8.17 4.60 3.78
C LEU A 31 6.71 5.08 3.82
N GLY A 32 6.14 5.16 5.01
CA GLY A 32 4.74 5.57 5.22
C GLY A 32 4.62 6.72 6.21
N LEU A 33 3.69 7.62 5.95
CA LEU A 33 3.27 8.69 6.86
C LEU A 33 1.75 8.66 6.98
N SER A 34 1.24 8.67 8.20
CA SER A 34 -0.19 8.66 8.46
C SER A 34 -0.60 9.63 9.56
N TRP A 35 -1.86 10.01 9.51
CA TRP A 35 -2.54 10.82 10.52
C TRP A 35 -3.80 10.08 10.98
N ARG A 36 -3.95 9.96 12.29
CA ARG A 36 -5.08 9.28 12.91
C ARG A 36 -5.80 10.22 13.85
N TRP A 37 -7.12 10.37 13.68
CA TRP A 37 -8.02 11.14 14.50
C TRP A 37 -8.97 10.22 15.25
N PRO A 38 -9.02 10.25 16.58
CA PRO A 38 -10.02 9.52 17.33
C PRO A 38 -11.42 10.09 17.05
N LEU A 39 -12.39 9.23 16.77
CA LEU A 39 -13.78 9.59 16.54
C LEU A 39 -14.62 9.53 17.83
N SER A 40 -14.12 8.84 18.86
CA SER A 40 -14.82 8.66 20.12
C SER A 40 -13.87 8.80 21.32
N ALA A 41 -14.34 9.42 22.37
CA ALA A 41 -13.71 9.40 23.69
C ALA A 41 -14.43 8.45 24.67
N SER A 42 -15.27 7.56 24.16
CA SER A 42 -16.06 6.62 24.96
C SER A 42 -15.17 5.55 25.59
N ARG A 43 -15.49 5.17 26.83
CA ARG A 43 -14.90 4.00 27.50
C ARG A 43 -15.57 2.68 27.11
N ASN A 44 -16.61 2.72 26.28
CA ASN A 44 -17.24 1.52 25.75
C ASN A 44 -16.23 0.77 24.86
N PRO A 45 -15.93 -0.52 25.11
CA PRO A 45 -14.96 -1.29 24.33
C PRO A 45 -15.23 -1.28 22.82
N LEU A 46 -16.49 -1.19 22.39
CA LEU A 46 -16.86 -1.13 20.98
C LEU A 46 -16.55 0.20 20.30
N LEU A 47 -16.39 1.29 21.07
CA LEU A 47 -16.17 2.63 20.57
C LEU A 47 -14.81 3.22 20.97
N SER A 48 -14.09 2.55 21.86
CA SER A 48 -12.85 3.08 22.44
C SER A 48 -11.73 3.26 21.42
N ASP A 49 -11.75 2.51 20.32
CA ASP A 49 -10.78 2.59 19.24
C ASP A 49 -11.35 3.15 17.93
N ALA A 50 -12.54 3.75 18.00
CA ALA A 50 -13.14 4.37 16.82
C ALA A 50 -12.27 5.53 16.31
N HIS A 51 -11.87 5.48 15.04
CA HIS A 51 -10.96 6.47 14.46
C HIS A 51 -11.16 6.66 12.95
N LEU A 52 -10.63 7.78 12.46
CA LEU A 52 -10.39 8.04 11.05
C LEU A 52 -8.88 8.14 10.85
N SER A 53 -8.36 7.47 9.84
CA SER A 53 -6.96 7.60 9.44
C SER A 53 -6.84 7.93 7.97
N VAL A 54 -5.83 8.71 7.62
CA VAL A 54 -5.40 8.92 6.24
C VAL A 54 -3.90 8.74 6.17
N GLY A 55 -3.41 8.27 5.05
CA GLY A 55 -1.99 8.06 4.91
C GLY A 55 -1.50 8.08 3.48
N VAL A 56 -0.20 8.22 3.39
CA VAL A 56 0.57 8.07 2.16
C VAL A 56 1.72 7.13 2.46
N ALA A 57 2.00 6.20 1.54
CA ALA A 57 3.17 5.35 1.61
C ALA A 57 3.83 5.25 0.23
N ASN A 58 5.14 5.17 0.23
CA ASN A 58 5.92 4.87 -0.96
C ASN A 58 6.54 3.48 -0.79
N ASN A 59 6.35 2.64 -1.78
CA ASN A 59 6.95 1.31 -1.86
C ASN A 59 7.90 1.30 -3.04
N PHE A 60 9.17 1.38 -2.75
CA PHE A 60 10.24 1.37 -3.74
C PHE A 60 10.90 0.00 -3.85
N SER A 61 11.13 -0.43 -5.07
CA SER A 61 11.89 -1.63 -5.42
C SER A 61 12.73 -1.32 -6.67
N PRO A 62 13.83 -2.03 -6.94
CA PRO A 62 14.55 -1.88 -8.22
C PRO A 62 13.70 -2.13 -9.47
N SER A 63 12.55 -2.77 -9.34
CA SER A 63 11.64 -3.11 -10.45
C SER A 63 10.45 -2.17 -10.58
N TYR A 64 10.06 -1.49 -9.50
CA TYR A 64 8.90 -0.60 -9.49
C TYR A 64 9.00 0.45 -8.39
N ASP A 65 8.27 1.53 -8.59
CA ASP A 65 7.92 2.52 -7.58
C ASP A 65 6.39 2.61 -7.47
N ARG A 66 5.87 2.48 -6.26
CA ARG A 66 4.43 2.48 -5.99
C ARG A 66 4.12 3.46 -4.86
N LEU A 67 3.33 4.46 -5.19
CA LEU A 67 2.78 5.39 -4.22
C LEU A 67 1.40 4.92 -3.79
N GLU A 68 1.15 4.80 -2.50
CA GLU A 68 -0.16 4.48 -1.93
C GLU A 68 -0.75 5.73 -1.26
N LEU A 69 -1.99 6.04 -1.57
CA LEU A 69 -2.81 7.03 -0.87
C LEU A 69 -4.04 6.29 -0.34
N TRP A 70 -4.30 6.40 0.96
CA TRP A 70 -5.38 5.65 1.58
C TRP A 70 -6.15 6.44 2.64
N VAL A 71 -7.37 6.02 2.87
CA VAL A 71 -8.24 6.43 3.97
C VAL A 71 -8.80 5.19 4.64
N GLU A 72 -8.87 5.23 5.96
CA GLU A 72 -9.43 4.18 6.81
C GLU A 72 -10.38 4.80 7.81
N VAL A 73 -11.53 4.20 7.98
CA VAL A 73 -12.48 4.54 9.03
C VAL A 73 -12.80 3.29 9.85
N SER A 74 -12.58 3.39 11.14
CA SER A 74 -12.92 2.36 12.13
C SER A 74 -14.03 2.90 13.03
N PRO A 75 -15.29 2.76 12.63
CA PRO A 75 -16.42 3.28 13.42
C PRO A 75 -16.64 2.49 14.71
N LEU A 76 -16.18 1.25 14.73
CA LEU A 76 -16.24 0.31 15.86
C LEU A 76 -14.90 -0.42 15.96
N SER A 77 -14.52 -0.85 17.16
CA SER A 77 -13.28 -1.60 17.42
C SER A 77 -13.18 -2.97 16.71
N VAL A 78 -14.27 -3.41 16.10
CA VAL A 78 -14.38 -4.70 15.38
C VAL A 78 -14.61 -4.52 13.89
N LEU A 79 -14.62 -3.28 13.39
CA LEU A 79 -14.92 -2.98 11.98
C LEU A 79 -13.98 -1.89 11.47
N ASP A 80 -13.12 -2.27 10.54
CA ASP A 80 -12.22 -1.39 9.81
C ASP A 80 -12.59 -1.40 8.33
N LEU A 81 -12.75 -0.22 7.76
CA LEU A 81 -13.00 -0.03 6.33
C LEU A 81 -11.86 0.81 5.77
N LYS A 82 -11.04 0.24 4.91
CA LYS A 82 -9.90 0.89 4.27
C LYS A 82 -10.07 0.92 2.76
N GLY A 83 -9.90 2.09 2.17
CA GLY A 83 -9.87 2.25 0.72
C GLY A 83 -8.68 3.09 0.29
N GLY A 84 -8.18 2.83 -0.92
CA GLY A 84 -7.02 3.53 -1.41
C GLY A 84 -6.81 3.44 -2.90
N VAL A 85 -5.85 4.23 -3.36
CA VAL A 85 -5.38 4.27 -4.73
C VAL A 85 -3.86 4.15 -4.75
N GLU A 86 -3.36 3.33 -5.65
CA GLU A 86 -1.94 3.05 -5.79
C GLU A 86 -1.50 3.25 -7.25
N PRO A 87 -1.10 4.46 -7.66
CA PRO A 87 -0.30 4.61 -8.86
C PRO A 87 1.02 3.84 -8.72
N VAL A 88 1.37 3.09 -9.77
CA VAL A 88 2.57 2.27 -9.83
C VAL A 88 3.31 2.54 -11.13
N TYR A 89 4.61 2.66 -11.03
CA TYR A 89 5.52 2.78 -12.16
C TYR A 89 6.49 1.62 -12.16
N TYR A 90 6.46 0.81 -13.21
CA TYR A 90 7.39 -0.28 -13.43
C TYR A 90 8.54 0.19 -14.30
N PHE A 91 9.77 -0.04 -13.84
CA PHE A 91 10.99 0.42 -14.53
C PHE A 91 11.38 -0.47 -15.72
N GLY A 92 10.87 -1.70 -15.78
CA GLY A 92 11.28 -2.69 -16.78
C GLY A 92 12.70 -3.24 -16.59
N THR A 93 13.30 -3.01 -15.40
CA THR A 93 14.64 -3.47 -15.06
C THR A 93 14.70 -4.97 -14.83
N PHE A 94 15.84 -5.58 -15.10
CA PHE A 94 16.11 -7.02 -14.88
C PHE A 94 15.11 -7.96 -15.56
N GLY A 95 14.45 -7.55 -16.63
CA GLY A 95 13.45 -8.35 -17.31
C GLY A 95 12.18 -8.63 -16.50
N HIS A 96 11.91 -7.83 -15.46
CA HIS A 96 10.78 -8.07 -14.55
C HIS A 96 9.41 -7.70 -15.13
N LEU A 97 9.36 -6.92 -16.21
CA LEU A 97 8.13 -6.57 -16.89
C LEU A 97 8.18 -7.03 -18.33
N ALA A 98 7.62 -8.19 -18.60
CA ALA A 98 7.44 -8.75 -19.92
C ALA A 98 5.97 -8.74 -20.32
N SER A 99 5.67 -8.47 -21.59
CA SER A 99 4.32 -8.55 -22.13
C SER A 99 4.11 -9.90 -22.80
N PHE A 100 2.99 -10.55 -22.49
CA PHE A 100 2.56 -11.77 -23.14
C PHE A 100 1.32 -11.51 -24.01
N PRO A 101 1.11 -12.24 -25.10
CA PRO A 101 0.05 -11.94 -26.07
C PRO A 101 -1.37 -12.23 -25.55
N SER A 102 -1.50 -13.10 -24.55
CA SER A 102 -2.79 -13.47 -23.98
C SER A 102 -2.66 -13.92 -22.53
N TYR A 103 -3.79 -14.01 -21.83
CA TYR A 103 -3.86 -14.53 -20.48
C TYR A 103 -3.47 -16.04 -20.40
N ASP A 104 -3.73 -16.81 -21.45
CA ASP A 104 -3.42 -18.24 -21.53
C ASP A 104 -2.02 -18.52 -22.11
N ALA A 105 -1.18 -17.50 -22.27
CA ALA A 105 0.17 -17.67 -22.74
C ALA A 105 1.00 -18.52 -21.79
N ASP A 106 1.98 -19.24 -22.31
CA ASP A 106 2.96 -19.94 -21.49
C ASP A 106 3.82 -18.93 -20.72
N PHE A 107 3.81 -19.02 -19.40
CA PHE A 107 4.62 -18.23 -18.47
C PHE A 107 5.81 -19.02 -17.90
N GLY A 108 6.16 -20.14 -18.49
CA GLY A 108 7.30 -20.95 -18.11
C GLY A 108 8.62 -20.18 -18.19
N LYS A 109 9.67 -20.77 -17.63
CA LYS A 109 11.00 -20.15 -17.58
C LYS A 109 11.50 -19.75 -18.97
N ASP A 110 11.37 -20.65 -19.94
CA ASP A 110 11.87 -20.46 -21.30
C ASP A 110 11.09 -19.36 -22.04
N ALA A 111 9.76 -19.30 -21.85
CA ALA A 111 8.92 -18.26 -22.44
C ALA A 111 9.27 -16.87 -21.88
N ARG A 112 9.53 -16.77 -20.56
CA ARG A 112 9.97 -15.51 -19.93
C ARG A 112 11.37 -15.10 -20.38
N GLU A 113 12.28 -16.04 -20.54
CA GLU A 113 13.64 -15.79 -21.01
C GLU A 113 13.63 -15.26 -22.45
N ALA A 114 12.74 -15.79 -23.31
CA ALA A 114 12.61 -15.36 -24.70
C ALA A 114 12.13 -13.89 -24.85
N VAL A 115 11.43 -13.34 -23.86
CA VAL A 115 10.87 -11.98 -23.90
C VAL A 115 11.56 -11.00 -22.93
N LYS A 116 12.58 -11.43 -22.21
CA LYS A 116 13.25 -10.59 -21.20
C LYS A 116 13.82 -9.28 -21.76
N ASP A 117 14.31 -9.31 -22.99
CA ASP A 117 14.88 -8.14 -23.67
C ASP A 117 13.79 -7.19 -24.22
N GLN A 118 12.52 -7.61 -24.17
CA GLN A 118 11.35 -6.82 -24.56
C GLN A 118 10.71 -6.12 -23.35
N ALA A 119 11.30 -6.24 -22.16
CA ALA A 119 10.81 -5.59 -20.97
C ALA A 119 10.82 -4.06 -21.13
N VAL A 120 9.70 -3.44 -20.81
CA VAL A 120 9.51 -2.00 -20.98
C VAL A 120 8.97 -1.39 -19.69
N SER A 121 9.23 -0.10 -19.48
CA SER A 121 8.59 0.64 -18.38
C SER A 121 7.09 0.79 -18.64
N ARG A 122 6.30 0.71 -17.59
CA ARG A 122 4.84 0.85 -17.64
C ARG A 122 4.32 1.57 -16.40
N THR A 123 3.21 2.27 -16.60
CA THR A 123 2.46 2.91 -15.52
C THR A 123 1.12 2.20 -15.36
N GLY A 124 0.68 2.02 -14.14
CA GLY A 124 -0.62 1.48 -13.79
C GLY A 124 -1.22 2.19 -12.58
N ILE A 125 -2.50 1.96 -12.35
CA ILE A 125 -3.20 2.45 -11.15
C ILE A 125 -4.01 1.28 -10.61
N ARG A 126 -3.85 1.00 -9.32
CA ARG A 126 -4.65 0.04 -8.58
C ARG A 126 -5.58 0.77 -7.62
N TYR A 127 -6.81 0.32 -7.54
CA TYR A 127 -7.78 0.74 -6.53
C TYR A 127 -8.12 -0.46 -5.66
N TYR A 128 -8.35 -0.23 -4.37
CA TYR A 128 -8.76 -1.30 -3.48
C TYR A 128 -9.75 -0.81 -2.42
N LEU A 129 -10.57 -1.73 -1.94
CA LEU A 129 -11.40 -1.61 -0.76
C LEU A 129 -11.18 -2.88 0.08
N ALA A 130 -10.89 -2.71 1.36
CA ALA A 130 -10.65 -3.79 2.31
C ALA A 130 -11.54 -3.61 3.55
N GLN A 131 -11.88 -4.74 4.19
CA GLN A 131 -12.65 -4.81 5.43
C GLN A 131 -11.96 -5.75 6.40
#